data_cc149091280c647895a2a85ebbffc885
#
_entry.id   cc149091280c647895a2a85ebbffc885
#
_cell.length_a   1.000
_cell.length_b   1.000
_cell.length_c   1.000
_cell.angle_alpha   90.00
_cell.angle_beta   90.00
_cell.angle_gamma   90.00
#
_symmetry.space_group_name_H-M   'P 1'
#
loop_
_entity.id
_entity.type
_entity.pdbx_description
1 polymer ?
#
loop_
_entity_poly.entity_id
_entity_poly.type
_entity_poly.pdbx_seq_one_letter_code
_entity_poly.pdbx_strand_id
1 'polypeptide(L)'
;MSGRSLSDRFNKLRKDLTVAPQDAPRPDDGLGQLASALGLEYRPSKRKAPAYLRGAVDGHRIAITVPSSGRTKIKVKFDSGLRDLSLRPRSSSTKLITNREDLSTGDAEFDARYRLLGAPGAAADPLVAYLTPERRTVLVALDDAFDVDEIEEDDLEVYLPAEASITELREAIEVCLLAASSLAADIADAV
;
A
#
# COMPACT_ATOMS: atom_id res chain seq x y z
N MET A 1 -26.31 12.36 1.60
CA MET A 1 -25.68 11.30 2.43
C MET A 1 -24.24 11.72 2.69
N SER A 2 -23.90 12.06 3.95
CA SER A 2 -22.58 12.61 4.30
C SER A 2 -21.56 11.47 4.24
N GLY A 3 -20.76 11.43 3.18
CA GLY A 3 -19.62 10.53 3.07
C GLY A 3 -18.57 10.93 4.10
N ARG A 4 -18.21 10.03 5.00
CA ARG A 4 -17.07 10.22 5.88
C ARG A 4 -15.82 10.39 5.01
N SER A 5 -14.99 11.39 5.34
CA SER A 5 -13.71 11.64 4.70
C SER A 5 -12.85 10.35 4.72
N LEU A 6 -12.03 10.15 3.68
CA LEU A 6 -11.03 9.06 3.64
C LEU A 6 -10.14 9.10 4.89
N SER A 7 -9.74 10.30 5.33
CA SER A 7 -8.99 10.52 6.56
C SER A 7 -9.72 9.99 7.81
N ASP A 8 -11.07 10.16 7.91
CA ASP A 8 -11.84 9.64 9.04
C ASP A 8 -11.89 8.10 9.02
N ARG A 9 -11.94 7.50 7.82
CA ARG A 9 -11.90 6.03 7.67
C ARG A 9 -10.54 5.47 8.06
N PHE A 10 -9.44 6.11 7.63
CA PHE A 10 -8.07 5.75 8.03
C PHE A 10 -7.86 5.89 9.54
N ASN A 11 -8.29 7.02 10.15
CA ASN A 11 -8.14 7.24 11.58
C ASN A 11 -8.97 6.26 12.42
N LYS A 12 -10.13 5.82 11.92
CA LYS A 12 -10.92 4.79 12.58
C LYS A 12 -10.22 3.44 12.53
N LEU A 13 -9.76 3.03 11.35
CA LEU A 13 -9.00 1.77 11.16
C LEU A 13 -7.74 1.75 12.03
N ARG A 14 -6.99 2.86 12.11
CA ARG A 14 -5.82 2.98 12.96
C ARG A 14 -6.14 2.79 14.46
N LYS A 15 -7.27 3.30 14.95
CA LYS A 15 -7.71 3.07 16.35
C LYS A 15 -8.07 1.61 16.60
N ASP A 16 -8.67 0.95 15.61
CA ASP A 16 -9.07 -0.44 15.73
C ASP A 16 -7.85 -1.39 15.68
N LEU A 17 -6.79 -1.04 14.90
CA LEU A 17 -5.51 -1.76 14.82
C LEU A 17 -4.70 -1.74 16.14
N THR A 18 -4.81 -0.69 16.94
CA THR A 18 -4.06 -0.57 18.21
C THR A 18 -4.65 -1.40 19.36
N VAL A 19 -5.74 -2.11 19.18
CA VAL A 19 -6.49 -2.82 20.23
C VAL A 19 -6.56 -4.34 20.02
N ALA A 20 -5.93 -4.88 18.96
CA ALA A 20 -6.00 -6.32 18.67
C ALA A 20 -5.19 -7.17 19.66
N PRO A 21 -5.74 -8.29 20.20
CA PRO A 21 -5.02 -9.18 21.08
C PRO A 21 -3.95 -9.98 20.33
N GLN A 22 -2.76 -9.98 20.88
CA GLN A 22 -1.58 -10.72 20.42
C GLN A 22 -1.68 -12.21 20.71
N ASP A 23 -2.52 -13.02 20.17
CA ASP A 23 -2.34 -14.48 20.30
C ASP A 23 -3.29 -15.29 19.42
N ALA A 24 -2.86 -15.60 18.21
CA ALA A 24 -3.21 -16.87 17.57
C ALA A 24 -2.24 -17.20 16.43
N PRO A 25 -1.66 -18.42 16.44
CA PRO A 25 -0.88 -18.89 15.30
C PRO A 25 -1.76 -18.90 14.05
N ARG A 26 -1.19 -18.50 12.91
CA ARG A 26 -1.90 -18.54 11.61
C ARG A 26 -2.10 -19.99 11.21
N PRO A 27 -3.30 -20.57 11.29
CA PRO A 27 -3.57 -21.83 10.62
C PRO A 27 -3.65 -21.55 9.11
N ASP A 28 -3.10 -22.42 8.29
CA ASP A 28 -3.29 -22.40 6.81
C ASP A 28 -4.77 -22.26 6.43
N ASP A 29 -5.67 -22.78 7.25
CA ASP A 29 -7.12 -22.67 7.12
C ASP A 29 -7.63 -21.22 7.14
N GLY A 30 -7.03 -20.32 7.93
CA GLY A 30 -7.44 -18.92 8.01
C GLY A 30 -7.14 -18.13 6.73
N LEU A 31 -6.02 -18.40 6.06
CA LEU A 31 -5.69 -17.76 4.77
C LEU A 31 -6.63 -18.23 3.66
N GLY A 32 -7.00 -19.51 3.66
CA GLY A 32 -7.99 -20.04 2.72
C GLY A 32 -9.37 -19.42 2.90
N GLN A 33 -9.81 -19.22 4.15
CA GLN A 33 -11.07 -18.55 4.46
C GLN A 33 -11.04 -17.08 4.05
N LEU A 34 -9.94 -16.37 4.34
CA LEU A 34 -9.76 -14.97 3.93
C LEU A 34 -9.79 -14.84 2.40
N ALA A 35 -9.08 -15.71 1.70
CA ALA A 35 -9.08 -15.72 0.23
C ALA A 35 -10.50 -15.96 -0.33
N SER A 36 -11.23 -16.92 0.22
CA SER A 36 -12.61 -17.21 -0.18
C SER A 36 -13.53 -16.01 0.07
N ALA A 37 -13.39 -15.34 1.22
CA ALA A 37 -14.20 -14.17 1.57
C ALA A 37 -13.94 -12.97 0.66
N LEU A 38 -12.71 -12.83 0.14
CA LEU A 38 -12.30 -11.77 -0.78
C LEU A 38 -12.37 -12.14 -2.26
N GLY A 39 -12.77 -13.37 -2.60
CA GLY A 39 -12.80 -13.86 -3.98
C GLY A 39 -11.41 -14.05 -4.60
N LEU A 40 -10.39 -14.32 -3.78
CA LEU A 40 -9.01 -14.48 -4.21
C LEU A 40 -8.66 -15.95 -4.44
N GLU A 41 -7.77 -16.22 -5.42
CA GLU A 41 -7.11 -17.51 -5.56
C GLU A 41 -6.13 -17.72 -4.40
N TYR A 42 -6.21 -18.86 -3.72
CA TYR A 42 -5.28 -19.23 -2.65
C TYR A 42 -4.38 -20.37 -3.07
N ARG A 43 -3.09 -20.22 -2.80
CA ARG A 43 -2.10 -21.30 -2.92
C ARG A 43 -1.40 -21.47 -1.57
N PRO A 44 -1.59 -22.62 -0.91
CA PRO A 44 -0.95 -22.89 0.38
C PRO A 44 0.57 -22.97 0.25
N SER A 45 1.26 -22.71 1.36
CA SER A 45 2.72 -22.87 1.44
C SER A 45 3.12 -24.31 1.14
N LYS A 46 4.22 -24.49 0.39
CA LYS A 46 4.79 -25.81 0.09
C LYS A 46 6.30 -25.77 0.32
N ARG A 47 6.78 -26.53 1.30
CA ARG A 47 8.21 -26.62 1.64
C ARG A 47 8.85 -25.23 1.81
N LYS A 48 9.54 -24.73 0.75
CA LYS A 48 10.21 -23.41 0.73
C LYS A 48 9.40 -22.32 0.02
N ALA A 49 8.27 -22.65 -0.60
CA ALA A 49 7.42 -21.67 -1.27
C ALA A 49 6.45 -21.04 -0.27
N PRO A 50 6.33 -19.70 -0.23
CA PRO A 50 5.37 -19.02 0.62
C PRO A 50 3.92 -19.35 0.23
N ALA A 51 2.98 -19.13 1.14
CA ALA A 51 1.58 -19.07 0.78
C ALA A 51 1.33 -17.80 -0.05
N TYR A 52 0.37 -17.89 -0.97
CA TYR A 52 0.12 -16.83 -1.93
C TYR A 52 -1.39 -16.65 -2.16
N LEU A 53 -1.86 -15.41 -2.07
CA LEU A 53 -3.21 -15.02 -2.43
C LEU A 53 -3.14 -14.01 -3.58
N ARG A 54 -4.00 -14.15 -4.58
CA ARG A 54 -4.07 -13.19 -5.69
C ARG A 54 -5.45 -13.12 -6.31
N GLY A 55 -5.76 -11.98 -6.89
CA GLY A 55 -7.02 -11.78 -7.61
C GLY A 55 -7.29 -10.31 -7.84
N ALA A 56 -8.58 -9.96 -7.85
CA ALA A 56 -9.04 -8.59 -7.90
C ALA A 56 -10.08 -8.35 -6.82
N VAL A 57 -9.96 -7.24 -6.11
CA VAL A 57 -10.90 -6.77 -5.07
C VAL A 57 -11.19 -5.31 -5.37
N ASP A 58 -12.45 -4.94 -5.44
CA ASP A 58 -12.90 -3.55 -5.71
C ASP A 58 -12.23 -2.92 -6.95
N GLY A 59 -12.01 -3.72 -8.00
CA GLY A 59 -11.39 -3.27 -9.24
C GLY A 59 -9.86 -3.27 -9.24
N HIS A 60 -9.22 -3.42 -8.09
CA HIS A 60 -7.75 -3.45 -7.96
C HIS A 60 -7.22 -4.90 -7.99
N ARG A 61 -6.14 -5.12 -8.73
CA ARG A 61 -5.41 -6.39 -8.64
C ARG A 61 -4.58 -6.42 -7.37
N ILE A 62 -4.68 -7.52 -6.62
CA ILE A 62 -3.95 -7.72 -5.37
C ILE A 62 -3.15 -9.01 -5.41
N ALA A 63 -1.96 -8.97 -4.82
CA ALA A 63 -1.10 -10.11 -4.60
C ALA A 63 -0.54 -10.06 -3.18
N ILE A 64 -0.72 -11.14 -2.42
CA ILE A 64 -0.28 -11.25 -1.04
C ILE A 64 0.64 -12.46 -0.93
N THR A 65 1.83 -12.23 -0.42
CA THR A 65 2.83 -13.28 -0.17
C THR A 65 3.03 -13.44 1.32
N VAL A 66 2.73 -14.62 1.84
CA VAL A 66 2.84 -14.96 3.26
C VAL A 66 3.91 -16.01 3.43
N PRO A 67 5.17 -15.63 3.76
CA PRO A 67 6.24 -16.57 3.97
C PRO A 67 6.05 -17.33 5.30
N SER A 68 6.71 -18.51 5.42
CA SER A 68 6.74 -19.26 6.68
C SER A 68 7.56 -18.55 7.76
N SER A 69 8.46 -17.68 7.37
CA SER A 69 9.26 -16.81 8.24
C SER A 69 9.52 -15.49 7.52
N GLY A 70 9.59 -14.39 8.27
CA GLY A 70 9.76 -13.07 7.70
C GLY A 70 8.43 -12.34 7.50
N ARG A 71 8.47 -11.25 6.77
CA ARG A 71 7.38 -10.30 6.65
C ARG A 71 6.37 -10.70 5.58
N THR A 72 5.08 -10.50 5.83
CA THR A 72 4.03 -10.63 4.82
C THR A 72 4.04 -9.42 3.92
N LYS A 73 4.05 -9.66 2.60
CA LYS A 73 4.01 -8.61 1.58
C LYS A 73 2.61 -8.51 0.99
N ILE A 74 2.07 -7.31 0.92
CA ILE A 74 0.86 -6.96 0.18
C ILE A 74 1.26 -6.05 -0.96
N LYS A 75 0.85 -6.39 -2.17
CA LYS A 75 1.03 -5.57 -3.37
C LYS A 75 -0.33 -5.33 -3.99
N VAL A 76 -0.68 -4.06 -4.20
CA VAL A 76 -1.94 -3.64 -4.85
C VAL A 76 -1.61 -2.86 -6.11
N LYS A 77 -2.21 -3.25 -7.22
CA LYS A 77 -2.10 -2.53 -8.48
C LYS A 77 -3.18 -1.45 -8.57
N PHE A 78 -2.78 -0.28 -9.02
CA PHE A 78 -3.65 0.84 -9.39
C PHE A 78 -3.13 1.48 -10.69
N ASP A 79 -3.83 2.42 -11.25
CA ASP A 79 -3.38 3.21 -12.40
C ASP A 79 -3.33 4.68 -11.98
N SER A 80 -2.13 5.22 -11.84
CA SER A 80 -1.94 6.63 -11.48
C SER A 80 -2.19 7.58 -12.68
N GLY A 81 -2.24 7.05 -13.89
CA GLY A 81 -2.23 7.85 -15.12
C GLY A 81 -0.89 8.54 -15.39
N LEU A 82 0.11 8.33 -14.54
CA LEU A 82 1.44 8.93 -14.67
C LEU A 82 2.47 7.89 -15.07
N ARG A 83 3.46 8.35 -15.84
CA ARG A 83 4.71 7.62 -16.06
C ARG A 83 5.77 8.15 -15.09
N ASP A 84 6.66 7.27 -14.68
CA ASP A 84 7.82 7.59 -13.83
C ASP A 84 7.48 8.02 -12.39
N LEU A 85 6.24 7.85 -11.90
CA LEU A 85 5.92 8.02 -10.49
C LEU A 85 6.72 7.00 -9.68
N SER A 86 7.50 7.47 -8.72
CA SER A 86 8.15 6.63 -7.72
C SER A 86 8.23 7.41 -6.42
N LEU A 87 7.58 6.86 -5.39
CA LEU A 87 7.59 7.39 -4.04
C LEU A 87 8.21 6.36 -3.12
N ARG A 88 9.16 6.78 -2.29
CA ARG A 88 9.81 5.92 -1.30
C ARG A 88 9.84 6.57 0.06
N PRO A 89 9.47 5.86 1.12
CA PRO A 89 9.71 6.34 2.46
C PRO A 89 11.20 6.60 2.70
N ARG A 90 11.52 7.68 3.40
CA ARG A 90 12.92 7.98 3.78
C ARG A 90 13.47 6.98 4.80
N SER A 91 12.60 6.28 5.52
CA SER A 91 12.95 5.18 6.42
C SER A 91 13.36 3.91 5.67
N SER A 92 13.02 3.76 4.39
CA SER A 92 13.37 2.59 3.60
C SER A 92 14.89 2.44 3.49
N SER A 93 15.40 1.26 3.90
CA SER A 93 16.81 0.90 3.81
C SER A 93 17.24 0.47 2.40
N THR A 94 16.30 0.40 1.46
CA THR A 94 16.58 0.00 0.08
C THR A 94 17.49 1.05 -0.57
N LYS A 95 18.71 0.63 -0.93
CA LYS A 95 19.67 1.52 -1.59
C LYS A 95 19.08 2.01 -2.90
N LEU A 96 18.99 3.33 -3.03
CA LEU A 96 18.67 3.99 -4.29
C LEU A 96 19.80 3.70 -5.31
N ILE A 97 19.60 2.68 -6.12
CA ILE A 97 20.44 2.43 -7.32
C ILE A 97 19.69 3.04 -8.51
N THR A 98 19.44 4.34 -8.45
CA THR A 98 18.73 4.98 -9.55
C THR A 98 19.35 6.34 -9.84
N ASN A 99 19.52 6.66 -11.12
CA ASN A 99 19.82 8.01 -11.61
C ASN A 99 18.57 8.91 -11.54
N ARG A 100 17.72 8.74 -10.49
CA ARG A 100 16.51 9.56 -10.31
C ARG A 100 16.81 10.74 -9.41
N GLU A 101 16.14 11.85 -9.67
CA GLU A 101 16.28 13.09 -8.91
C GLU A 101 15.23 13.14 -7.79
N ASP A 102 15.62 13.59 -6.59
CA ASP A 102 14.72 13.82 -5.45
C ASP A 102 13.98 15.15 -5.69
N LEU A 103 12.68 15.08 -5.90
CA LEU A 103 11.82 16.24 -6.18
C LEU A 103 11.14 16.70 -4.89
N SER A 104 11.02 18.01 -4.69
CA SER A 104 10.25 18.57 -3.57
C SER A 104 8.80 18.78 -3.97
N THR A 105 7.86 18.37 -3.11
CA THR A 105 6.45 18.65 -3.27
C THR A 105 6.03 20.03 -2.77
N GLY A 106 6.95 20.72 -2.04
CA GLY A 106 6.68 21.97 -1.34
C GLY A 106 5.95 21.78 0.00
N ASP A 107 5.67 20.56 0.40
CA ASP A 107 5.10 20.17 1.69
C ASP A 107 6.22 19.58 2.56
N ALA A 108 6.71 20.39 3.51
CA ALA A 108 7.87 20.01 4.31
C ALA A 108 7.64 18.76 5.18
N GLU A 109 6.41 18.52 5.64
CA GLU A 109 6.08 17.34 6.44
C GLU A 109 6.08 16.09 5.58
N PHE A 110 5.47 16.15 4.39
CA PHE A 110 5.49 15.06 3.43
C PHE A 110 6.90 14.77 2.93
N ASP A 111 7.64 15.80 2.52
CA ASP A 111 9.02 15.70 2.01
C ASP A 111 10.01 15.16 3.08
N ALA A 112 9.70 15.34 4.37
CA ALA A 112 10.47 14.72 5.46
C ALA A 112 10.25 13.21 5.58
N ARG A 113 9.12 12.69 5.11
CA ARG A 113 8.76 11.26 5.19
C ARG A 113 9.03 10.51 3.89
N TYR A 114 8.74 11.13 2.76
CA TYR A 114 8.85 10.53 1.44
C TYR A 114 9.88 11.21 0.56
N ARG A 115 10.42 10.44 -0.36
CA ARG A 115 11.16 10.93 -1.53
C ARG A 115 10.26 10.75 -2.74
N LEU A 116 9.96 11.84 -3.43
CA LEU A 116 9.38 11.80 -4.77
C LEU A 116 10.54 11.75 -5.76
N LEU A 117 10.65 10.67 -6.51
CA LEU A 117 11.75 10.40 -7.42
C LEU A 117 11.28 10.58 -8.86
N GLY A 118 11.86 11.54 -9.59
CA GLY A 118 11.63 11.76 -11.01
C GLY A 118 12.76 11.21 -11.88
N ALA A 119 12.49 10.92 -13.15
CA ALA A 119 13.53 10.65 -14.12
C ALA A 119 14.38 11.92 -14.34
N PRO A 120 15.69 11.81 -14.64
CA PRO A 120 16.53 12.96 -14.92
C PRO A 120 15.95 13.85 -16.03
N GLY A 121 15.71 15.12 -15.72
CA GLY A 121 15.10 16.05 -16.67
C GLY A 121 13.62 15.87 -16.91
N ALA A 122 12.93 15.00 -16.17
CA ALA A 122 11.48 14.93 -16.20
C ALA A 122 10.85 16.21 -15.66
N ALA A 123 9.71 16.61 -16.22
CA ALA A 123 8.94 17.71 -15.67
C ALA A 123 8.47 17.33 -14.25
N ALA A 124 8.89 18.09 -13.24
CA ALA A 124 8.48 17.87 -11.85
C ALA A 124 6.99 18.17 -11.66
N ASP A 125 6.45 19.16 -12.37
CA ASP A 125 5.10 19.68 -12.18
C ASP A 125 3.97 18.64 -12.22
N PRO A 126 3.93 17.70 -13.18
CA PRO A 126 2.86 16.70 -13.19
C PRO A 126 2.92 15.75 -11.99
N LEU A 127 4.12 15.36 -11.55
CA LEU A 127 4.30 14.46 -10.40
C LEU A 127 3.93 15.17 -9.10
N VAL A 128 4.33 16.43 -8.94
CA VAL A 128 4.00 17.25 -7.77
C VAL A 128 2.49 17.56 -7.74
N ALA A 129 1.89 17.93 -8.88
CA ALA A 129 0.46 18.21 -8.98
C ALA A 129 -0.40 16.97 -8.69
N TYR A 130 0.05 15.79 -9.09
CA TYR A 130 -0.62 14.52 -8.78
C TYR A 130 -0.71 14.27 -7.27
N LEU A 131 0.30 14.66 -6.51
CA LEU A 131 0.32 14.51 -5.05
C LEU A 131 -0.50 15.62 -4.37
N THR A 132 -1.81 15.61 -4.58
CA THR A 132 -2.72 16.53 -3.90
C THR A 132 -2.59 16.43 -2.36
N PRO A 133 -3.04 17.42 -1.58
CA PRO A 133 -3.03 17.33 -0.11
C PRO A 133 -3.73 16.08 0.41
N GLU A 134 -4.83 15.66 -0.23
CA GLU A 134 -5.59 14.47 0.12
C GLU A 134 -4.76 13.20 -0.08
N ARG A 135 -4.08 13.07 -1.23
CA ARG A 135 -3.22 11.92 -1.54
C ARG A 135 -2.04 11.86 -0.58
N ARG A 136 -1.40 12.99 -0.29
CA ARG A 136 -0.32 13.06 0.71
C ARG A 136 -0.79 12.61 2.09
N THR A 137 -1.98 13.04 2.53
CA THR A 137 -2.56 12.62 3.81
C THR A 137 -2.79 11.11 3.85
N VAL A 138 -3.30 10.51 2.77
CA VAL A 138 -3.48 9.05 2.66
C VAL A 138 -2.15 8.32 2.75
N LEU A 139 -1.12 8.79 2.05
CA LEU A 139 0.22 8.20 2.06
C LEU A 139 0.89 8.27 3.42
N VAL A 140 0.79 9.41 4.10
CA VAL A 140 1.30 9.57 5.47
C VAL A 140 0.59 8.61 6.43
N ALA A 141 -0.74 8.49 6.34
CA ALA A 141 -1.50 7.57 7.16
C ALA A 141 -1.16 6.09 6.89
N LEU A 142 -0.85 5.75 5.64
CA LEU A 142 -0.40 4.42 5.25
C LEU A 142 0.97 4.09 5.86
N ASP A 143 1.93 5.02 5.80
CA ASP A 143 3.28 4.88 6.38
C ASP A 143 3.25 4.81 7.92
N ASP A 144 2.32 5.53 8.56
CA ASP A 144 2.10 5.44 10.01
C ASP A 144 1.51 4.09 10.45
N ALA A 145 0.79 3.41 9.56
CA ALA A 145 0.12 2.14 9.87
C ALA A 145 0.95 0.90 9.49
N PHE A 146 1.75 1.00 8.44
CA PHE A 146 2.48 -0.12 7.86
C PHE A 146 3.89 0.30 7.45
N ASP A 147 4.76 -0.69 7.27
CA ASP A 147 6.06 -0.46 6.64
C ASP A 147 5.85 -0.44 5.11
N VAL A 148 5.76 0.76 4.57
CA VAL A 148 5.66 1.00 3.12
C VAL A 148 7.06 0.79 2.50
N ASP A 149 7.15 0.01 1.43
CA ASP A 149 8.42 -0.17 0.70
C ASP A 149 8.56 0.85 -0.42
N GLU A 150 7.68 0.76 -1.39
CA GLU A 150 7.69 1.60 -2.57
C GLU A 150 6.27 1.78 -3.12
N ILE A 151 6.02 2.94 -3.70
CA ILE A 151 4.82 3.24 -4.47
C ILE A 151 5.29 3.68 -5.84
N GLU A 152 4.97 2.89 -6.85
CA GLU A 152 5.31 3.16 -8.23
C GLU A 152 4.06 3.61 -9.02
N GLU A 153 4.24 3.90 -10.31
CA GLU A 153 3.17 4.39 -11.20
C GLU A 153 1.92 3.50 -11.22
N ASP A 154 2.08 2.20 -10.99
CA ASP A 154 1.01 1.21 -11.10
C ASP A 154 0.90 0.27 -9.89
N ASP A 155 1.70 0.47 -8.82
CA ASP A 155 1.62 -0.40 -7.66
C ASP A 155 2.02 0.24 -6.33
N LEU A 156 1.44 -0.31 -5.27
CA LEU A 156 1.70 -0.01 -3.87
C LEU A 156 2.16 -1.28 -3.18
N GLU A 157 3.31 -1.26 -2.52
CA GLU A 157 3.84 -2.36 -1.73
C GLU A 157 3.96 -2.01 -0.26
N VAL A 158 3.38 -2.86 0.61
CA VAL A 158 3.50 -2.74 2.06
C VAL A 158 3.88 -4.07 2.69
N TYR A 159 4.50 -3.98 3.86
CA TYR A 159 4.87 -5.14 4.66
C TYR A 159 4.19 -5.14 6.02
N LEU A 160 3.75 -6.32 6.44
CA LEU A 160 3.32 -6.57 7.81
C LEU A 160 4.33 -7.45 8.55
N PRO A 161 4.37 -7.39 9.89
CA PRO A 161 5.14 -8.33 10.70
C PRO A 161 4.80 -9.80 10.36
N ALA A 162 5.75 -10.69 10.62
CA ALA A 162 5.57 -12.13 10.39
C ALA A 162 4.42 -12.72 11.22
N GLU A 163 4.24 -12.19 12.41
CA GLU A 163 3.24 -12.60 13.41
C GLU A 163 1.86 -11.97 13.20
N ALA A 164 1.69 -11.08 12.23
CA ALA A 164 0.40 -10.43 12.00
C ALA A 164 -0.73 -11.48 11.82
N SER A 165 -1.82 -11.31 12.55
CA SER A 165 -2.99 -12.19 12.53
C SER A 165 -3.75 -12.09 11.20
N ILE A 166 -4.70 -13.01 10.98
CA ILE A 166 -5.60 -12.94 9.81
C ILE A 166 -6.46 -11.68 9.84
N THR A 167 -6.85 -11.22 11.03
CA THR A 167 -7.61 -9.97 11.21
C THR A 167 -6.77 -8.76 10.77
N GLU A 168 -5.55 -8.64 11.26
CA GLU A 168 -4.62 -7.57 10.87
C GLU A 168 -4.30 -7.62 9.37
N LEU A 169 -4.14 -8.81 8.81
CA LEU A 169 -3.94 -8.96 7.36
C LEU A 169 -5.15 -8.46 6.56
N ARG A 170 -6.37 -8.79 7.00
CA ARG A 170 -7.60 -8.31 6.36
C ARG A 170 -7.71 -6.78 6.41
N GLU A 171 -7.49 -6.20 7.58
CA GLU A 171 -7.52 -4.75 7.78
C GLU A 171 -6.46 -4.04 6.92
N ALA A 172 -5.26 -4.61 6.85
CA ALA A 172 -4.20 -4.08 5.98
C ALA A 172 -4.60 -4.12 4.49
N ILE A 173 -5.26 -5.18 4.04
CA ILE A 173 -5.78 -5.28 2.67
C ILE A 173 -6.79 -4.15 2.42
N GLU A 174 -7.74 -3.95 3.32
CA GLU A 174 -8.77 -2.89 3.20
C GLU A 174 -8.14 -1.50 3.13
N VAL A 175 -7.14 -1.22 3.96
CA VAL A 175 -6.40 0.05 3.95
C VAL A 175 -5.61 0.23 2.66
N CYS A 176 -4.92 -0.81 2.18
CA CYS A 176 -4.18 -0.74 0.92
C CYS A 176 -5.10 -0.51 -0.29
N LEU A 177 -6.29 -1.11 -0.31
CA LEU A 177 -7.28 -0.89 -1.36
C LEU A 177 -7.83 0.54 -1.34
N LEU A 178 -8.08 1.10 -0.15
CA LEU A 178 -8.47 2.52 -0.01
C LEU A 178 -7.37 3.47 -0.49
N ALA A 179 -6.12 3.17 -0.16
CA ALA A 179 -4.98 3.95 -0.63
C ALA A 179 -4.84 3.87 -2.15
N ALA A 180 -4.89 2.66 -2.72
CA ALA A 180 -4.84 2.45 -4.17
C ALA A 180 -5.97 3.19 -4.91
N SER A 181 -7.19 3.17 -4.34
CA SER A 181 -8.33 3.90 -4.91
C SER A 181 -8.13 5.44 -4.88
N SER A 182 -7.48 5.96 -3.84
CA SER A 182 -7.14 7.39 -3.75
C SER A 182 -6.02 7.78 -4.71
N LEU A 183 -5.09 6.85 -4.97
CA LEU A 183 -3.95 7.05 -5.88
C LEU A 183 -4.30 6.80 -7.34
N ALA A 184 -5.36 6.07 -7.63
CA ALA A 184 -5.82 5.89 -9.00
C ALA A 184 -6.20 7.24 -9.64
N ALA A 185 -5.90 7.39 -10.93
CA ALA A 185 -6.33 8.56 -11.69
C ALA A 185 -7.87 8.61 -11.72
N ASP A 186 -8.42 9.79 -11.46
CA ASP A 186 -9.82 10.02 -11.76
C ASP A 186 -9.98 9.98 -13.28
N ILE A 187 -10.64 8.95 -13.80
CA ILE A 187 -10.90 8.78 -15.25
C ILE A 187 -11.65 9.99 -15.84
N ALA A 188 -12.22 10.84 -14.98
CA ALA A 188 -13.00 12.02 -15.37
C ALA A 188 -12.14 13.22 -15.84
N ASP A 189 -10.86 13.30 -15.49
CA ASP A 189 -9.99 14.44 -15.81
C ASP A 189 -9.10 14.22 -17.05
N ALA A 190 -9.29 13.10 -17.77
CA ALA A 190 -8.48 12.70 -18.93
C ALA A 190 -9.18 12.97 -20.28
N VAL A 191 -10.18 13.89 -20.34
CA VAL A 191 -10.88 14.26 -21.60
C VAL A 191 -10.66 15.71 -21.96
#